data_25fe0562dc60280d9e5dba6314b822ee
#
_entry.id   25fe0562dc60280d9e5dba6314b822ee
#
_cell.length_a   1.000
_cell.length_b   1.000
_cell.length_c   1.000
_cell.angle_alpha   90.00
_cell.angle_beta   90.00
_cell.angle_gamma   90.00
#
_symmetry.space_group_name_H-M   'P 1'
#
loop_
_entity.id
_entity.type
_entity.pdbx_description
1 polymer ?
#
loop_
_entity_poly.entity_id
_entity_poly.type
_entity_poly.pdbx_seq_one_letter_code
_entity_poly.pdbx_strand_id
1 'polypeptide(L)'
;MKPVSTSTFIKAIILSSILLAAPCFAASPDNAASAMKSQADSFLAGLPPGMQKSQASAIAAAIAGDHSGLQAIRKSRDIPAATPPEVQDTMISPTMKLYTPAGMQSTVMPLLIYLHGGGWTFGSINSCARFCCSMAATGKVKVLAVDYRLAPEHPYPNGLEDCMDAVSYAHTHAEELNIDPAHIAIGGDSSGGNLAIATAPSAKCQGLIESMVLFYPVTKAFADGSDSWERYAEGYALDASLMEQFNKAYIGERTSYIPSVDVGTLPPDSLMQLPRALLISAGRDILYSQGKEFAQKAPKDKITFIEFTDAVHLFITVPGQDEAFAQAVKLASDFITQP
;
A
#
# COMPACT_ATOMS: atom_id res chain seq x y z
N MET A 1 -25.79 10.45 -40.69
CA MET A 1 -24.80 9.81 -39.79
C MET A 1 -25.40 9.88 -38.39
N LYS A 2 -25.75 8.74 -37.81
CA LYS A 2 -26.30 8.66 -36.44
C LYS A 2 -25.14 8.57 -35.44
N PRO A 3 -25.19 9.20 -34.25
CA PRO A 3 -24.14 9.06 -33.25
C PRO A 3 -24.18 7.66 -32.65
N VAL A 4 -23.01 7.04 -32.57
CA VAL A 4 -22.80 5.75 -31.92
C VAL A 4 -22.85 5.98 -30.40
N SER A 5 -23.78 5.27 -29.75
CA SER A 5 -23.95 5.27 -28.30
C SER A 5 -22.76 4.64 -27.59
N THR A 6 -22.08 5.40 -26.77
CA THR A 6 -20.95 5.00 -25.90
C THR A 6 -21.42 4.36 -24.57
N SER A 7 -22.43 3.48 -24.61
CA SER A 7 -23.03 2.91 -23.40
C SER A 7 -22.81 1.40 -23.27
N THR A 8 -21.58 0.89 -23.40
CA THR A 8 -21.36 -0.57 -23.26
C THR A 8 -20.07 -0.97 -22.52
N PHE A 9 -19.47 -0.14 -21.69
CA PHE A 9 -18.22 -0.50 -21.00
C PHE A 9 -18.23 -0.34 -19.47
N ILE A 10 -19.39 -0.46 -18.82
CA ILE A 10 -19.43 -0.51 -17.35
C ILE A 10 -20.32 -1.70 -16.94
N LYS A 11 -19.80 -2.90 -17.06
CA LYS A 11 -20.19 -4.01 -16.17
C LYS A 11 -19.01 -4.33 -15.28
N ALA A 12 -18.89 -3.56 -14.22
CA ALA A 12 -18.04 -3.86 -13.08
C ALA A 12 -18.53 -5.19 -12.48
N ILE A 13 -17.59 -6.07 -12.20
CA ILE A 13 -17.81 -7.31 -11.48
C ILE A 13 -18.22 -6.96 -10.06
N ILE A 14 -19.53 -6.92 -9.77
CA ILE A 14 -20.06 -6.97 -8.41
C ILE A 14 -20.17 -8.48 -8.10
N LEU A 15 -19.10 -9.08 -7.58
CA LEU A 15 -19.22 -10.31 -6.81
C LEU A 15 -19.37 -9.92 -5.34
N SER A 16 -20.60 -9.88 -4.86
CA SER A 16 -20.91 -9.90 -3.45
C SER A 16 -20.61 -11.32 -2.91
N SER A 17 -19.43 -11.50 -2.35
CA SER A 17 -19.07 -12.73 -1.65
C SER A 17 -19.53 -12.62 -0.19
N ILE A 18 -20.57 -13.36 0.15
CA ILE A 18 -20.90 -13.64 1.55
C ILE A 18 -19.75 -14.47 2.12
N LEU A 19 -19.01 -13.88 3.06
CA LEU A 19 -17.95 -14.58 3.80
C LEU A 19 -18.60 -15.55 4.78
N LEU A 20 -18.66 -16.84 4.42
CA LEU A 20 -18.81 -17.92 5.38
C LEU A 20 -17.43 -18.14 6.00
N ALA A 21 -17.32 -17.88 7.32
CA ALA A 21 -16.14 -18.21 8.11
C ALA A 21 -15.93 -19.74 8.07
N ALA A 22 -14.96 -20.19 7.27
CA ALA A 22 -14.47 -21.55 7.32
C ALA A 22 -13.49 -21.71 8.50
N PRO A 23 -13.46 -22.85 9.22
CA PRO A 23 -12.51 -23.08 10.28
C PRO A 23 -11.08 -23.07 9.71
N CYS A 24 -10.23 -22.26 10.30
CA CYS A 24 -8.82 -22.11 9.95
C CYS A 24 -8.05 -23.38 10.36
N PHE A 25 -8.00 -24.38 9.45
CA PHE A 25 -6.95 -25.39 9.51
C PHE A 25 -5.71 -24.75 8.88
N ALA A 26 -4.64 -24.60 9.66
CA ALA A 26 -3.37 -24.19 9.15
C ALA A 26 -2.94 -25.17 8.03
N ALA A 27 -2.96 -24.71 6.79
CA ALA A 27 -2.50 -25.49 5.66
C ALA A 27 -1.00 -25.80 5.83
N SER A 28 -0.55 -26.96 5.34
CA SER A 28 0.89 -27.21 5.29
C SER A 28 1.58 -26.16 4.41
N PRO A 29 2.88 -25.85 4.66
CA PRO A 29 3.61 -24.84 3.88
C PRO A 29 3.53 -25.08 2.36
N ASP A 30 3.57 -26.33 1.91
CA ASP A 30 3.45 -26.70 0.50
C ASP A 30 2.06 -26.40 -0.07
N ASN A 31 0.99 -26.59 0.72
CA ASN A 31 -0.36 -26.27 0.31
C ASN A 31 -0.58 -24.75 0.22
N ALA A 32 0.00 -23.98 1.14
CA ALA A 32 -0.08 -22.52 1.12
C ALA A 32 0.64 -21.94 -0.11
N ALA A 33 1.85 -22.41 -0.42
CA ALA A 33 2.59 -21.99 -1.62
C ALA A 33 1.84 -22.32 -2.92
N SER A 34 1.28 -23.56 -3.02
CA SER A 34 0.47 -23.97 -4.17
C SER A 34 -0.80 -23.11 -4.32
N ALA A 35 -1.48 -22.77 -3.20
CA ALA A 35 -2.65 -21.90 -3.20
C ALA A 35 -2.28 -20.49 -3.65
N MET A 36 -1.19 -19.92 -3.14
CA MET A 36 -0.72 -18.58 -3.50
C MET A 36 -0.45 -18.47 -5.01
N LYS A 37 0.26 -19.47 -5.58
CA LYS A 37 0.52 -19.52 -7.02
C LYS A 37 -0.75 -19.59 -7.84
N SER A 38 -1.66 -20.51 -7.51
CA SER A 38 -2.93 -20.69 -8.22
C SER A 38 -3.80 -19.44 -8.18
N GLN A 39 -3.87 -18.77 -7.03
CA GLN A 39 -4.62 -17.53 -6.86
C GLN A 39 -3.99 -16.38 -7.66
N ALA A 40 -2.67 -16.24 -7.66
CA ALA A 40 -1.98 -15.22 -8.44
C ALA A 40 -2.18 -15.42 -9.95
N ASP A 41 -2.09 -16.66 -10.45
CA ASP A 41 -2.34 -16.96 -11.87
C ASP A 41 -3.79 -16.67 -12.26
N SER A 42 -4.76 -17.02 -11.41
CA SER A 42 -6.18 -16.72 -11.62
C SER A 42 -6.45 -15.21 -11.58
N PHE A 43 -5.81 -14.49 -10.65
CA PHE A 43 -5.89 -13.04 -10.55
C PHE A 43 -5.39 -12.35 -11.83
N LEU A 44 -4.21 -12.75 -12.33
CA LEU A 44 -3.66 -12.21 -13.58
C LEU A 44 -4.57 -12.47 -14.77
N ALA A 45 -5.11 -13.69 -14.88
CA ALA A 45 -6.04 -14.06 -15.96
C ALA A 45 -7.36 -13.27 -15.91
N GLY A 46 -7.77 -12.81 -14.73
CA GLY A 46 -8.97 -11.99 -14.52
C GLY A 46 -8.80 -10.50 -14.78
N LEU A 47 -7.57 -10.01 -14.96
CA LEU A 47 -7.32 -8.58 -15.21
C LEU A 47 -7.86 -8.17 -16.60
N PRO A 48 -8.60 -7.06 -16.70
CA PRO A 48 -9.10 -6.58 -17.98
C PRO A 48 -7.95 -6.25 -18.96
N PRO A 49 -8.01 -6.79 -20.20
CA PRO A 49 -6.99 -6.49 -21.20
C PRO A 49 -6.83 -4.98 -21.43
N GLY A 50 -5.58 -4.50 -21.46
CA GLY A 50 -5.26 -3.09 -21.70
C GLY A 50 -5.60 -2.13 -20.56
N MET A 51 -6.04 -2.63 -19.40
CA MET A 51 -6.37 -1.80 -18.24
C MET A 51 -5.21 -0.88 -17.84
N GLN A 52 -4.00 -1.40 -17.72
CA GLN A 52 -2.83 -0.63 -17.30
C GLN A 52 -2.41 0.41 -18.34
N LYS A 53 -2.51 0.07 -19.63
CA LYS A 53 -2.29 1.04 -20.73
C LYS A 53 -3.29 2.20 -20.69
N SER A 54 -4.57 1.88 -20.41
CA SER A 54 -5.62 2.91 -20.23
C SER A 54 -5.33 3.81 -19.03
N GLN A 55 -4.88 3.25 -17.91
CA GLN A 55 -4.48 4.01 -16.71
C GLN A 55 -3.27 4.89 -16.98
N ALA A 56 -2.24 4.37 -17.64
CA ALA A 56 -1.05 5.13 -18.03
C ALA A 56 -1.43 6.32 -18.95
N SER A 57 -2.33 6.09 -19.91
CA SER A 57 -2.82 7.15 -20.79
C SER A 57 -3.61 8.22 -20.05
N ALA A 58 -4.44 7.84 -19.06
CA ALA A 58 -5.18 8.79 -18.25
C ALA A 58 -4.28 9.64 -17.36
N ILE A 59 -3.20 9.06 -16.82
CA ILE A 59 -2.19 9.79 -16.05
C ILE A 59 -1.43 10.76 -16.96
N ALA A 60 -1.00 10.31 -18.13
CA ALA A 60 -0.30 11.16 -19.09
C ALA A 60 -1.17 12.36 -19.54
N ALA A 61 -2.47 12.13 -19.77
CA ALA A 61 -3.41 13.20 -20.09
C ALA A 61 -3.58 14.19 -18.90
N ALA A 62 -3.63 13.68 -17.67
CA ALA A 62 -3.72 14.53 -16.47
C ALA A 62 -2.46 15.38 -16.27
N ILE A 63 -1.27 14.84 -16.52
CA ILE A 63 -0.01 15.59 -16.51
C ILE A 63 -0.05 16.71 -17.57
N ALA A 64 -0.71 16.48 -18.69
CA ALA A 64 -0.90 17.47 -19.76
C ALA A 64 -2.08 18.44 -19.51
N GLY A 65 -2.81 18.32 -18.38
CA GLY A 65 -3.88 19.21 -17.96
C GLY A 65 -5.30 18.68 -18.15
N ASP A 66 -5.51 17.50 -18.74
CA ASP A 66 -6.82 16.84 -18.82
C ASP A 66 -6.96 15.77 -17.73
N HIS A 67 -7.55 16.17 -16.62
CA HIS A 67 -7.74 15.30 -15.45
C HIS A 67 -8.99 14.39 -15.54
N SER A 68 -9.82 14.53 -16.57
CA SER A 68 -11.14 13.87 -16.65
C SER A 68 -11.05 12.34 -16.57
N GLY A 69 -10.13 11.72 -17.31
CA GLY A 69 -9.90 10.28 -17.33
C GLY A 69 -9.39 9.76 -15.98
N LEU A 70 -8.42 10.45 -15.39
CA LEU A 70 -7.85 10.08 -14.09
C LEU A 70 -8.89 10.17 -12.98
N GLN A 71 -9.69 11.24 -12.94
CA GLN A 71 -10.77 11.41 -11.97
C GLN A 71 -11.86 10.33 -12.12
N ALA A 72 -12.21 9.94 -13.35
CA ALA A 72 -13.15 8.85 -13.59
C ALA A 72 -12.63 7.51 -13.03
N ILE A 73 -11.33 7.21 -13.20
CA ILE A 73 -10.70 6.01 -12.64
C ILE A 73 -10.69 6.08 -11.10
N ARG A 74 -10.28 7.18 -10.50
CA ARG A 74 -10.30 7.38 -9.04
C ARG A 74 -11.71 7.13 -8.48
N LYS A 75 -12.71 7.77 -9.05
CA LYS A 75 -14.13 7.62 -8.65
C LYS A 75 -14.62 6.18 -8.76
N SER A 76 -14.19 5.43 -9.78
CA SER A 76 -14.59 4.04 -9.98
C SER A 76 -13.97 3.08 -8.95
N ARG A 77 -12.89 3.48 -8.27
CA ARG A 77 -12.16 2.70 -7.26
C ARG A 77 -12.46 3.15 -5.83
N ASP A 78 -12.93 4.36 -5.66
CA ASP A 78 -13.27 4.93 -4.36
C ASP A 78 -14.67 4.50 -3.92
N ILE A 79 -14.82 3.19 -3.70
CA ILE A 79 -16.09 2.58 -3.30
C ILE A 79 -16.03 2.25 -1.81
N PRO A 80 -16.88 2.87 -0.97
CA PRO A 80 -16.96 2.51 0.43
C PRO A 80 -17.31 1.03 0.61
N ALA A 81 -16.49 0.32 1.39
CA ALA A 81 -16.78 -1.05 1.80
C ALA A 81 -17.55 -1.04 3.13
N ALA A 82 -18.44 -2.01 3.31
CA ALA A 82 -19.08 -2.21 4.60
C ALA A 82 -18.03 -2.64 5.64
N THR A 83 -18.05 -2.00 6.81
CA THR A 83 -17.18 -2.37 7.91
C THR A 83 -17.73 -3.64 8.57
N PRO A 84 -16.92 -4.69 8.78
CA PRO A 84 -17.38 -5.93 9.40
C PRO A 84 -17.69 -5.71 10.90
N PRO A 85 -18.56 -6.55 11.51
CA PRO A 85 -19.03 -6.35 12.88
C PRO A 85 -17.92 -6.43 13.94
N GLU A 86 -16.78 -7.03 13.61
CA GLU A 86 -15.59 -7.12 14.46
C GLU A 86 -14.80 -5.81 14.55
N VAL A 87 -15.18 -4.80 13.75
CA VAL A 87 -14.48 -3.53 13.65
C VAL A 87 -15.47 -2.37 13.72
N GLN A 88 -15.07 -1.30 14.39
CA GLN A 88 -15.73 0.00 14.32
C GLN A 88 -14.81 0.96 13.57
N ASP A 89 -15.34 1.67 12.57
CA ASP A 89 -14.63 2.73 11.88
C ASP A 89 -15.20 4.11 12.23
N THR A 90 -14.32 5.10 12.33
CA THR A 90 -14.68 6.47 12.68
C THR A 90 -13.83 7.46 11.87
N MET A 91 -14.46 8.39 11.19
CA MET A 91 -13.75 9.52 10.58
C MET A 91 -13.22 10.44 11.69
N ILE A 92 -11.91 10.60 11.75
CA ILE A 92 -11.23 11.51 12.69
C ILE A 92 -11.13 12.92 12.08
N SER A 93 -10.93 12.97 10.77
CA SER A 93 -10.94 14.19 9.97
C SER A 93 -11.43 13.85 8.55
N PRO A 94 -11.61 14.82 7.64
CA PRO A 94 -11.94 14.52 6.26
C PRO A 94 -10.94 13.60 5.53
N THR A 95 -9.70 13.52 6.03
CA THR A 95 -8.59 12.77 5.42
C THR A 95 -8.03 11.65 6.28
N MET A 96 -8.64 11.37 7.44
CA MET A 96 -8.17 10.31 8.35
C MET A 96 -9.34 9.49 8.90
N LYS A 97 -9.23 8.17 8.82
CA LYS A 97 -10.21 7.22 9.35
C LYS A 97 -9.54 6.24 10.31
N LEU A 98 -10.06 6.14 11.53
CA LEU A 98 -9.60 5.19 12.54
C LEU A 98 -10.46 3.93 12.50
N TYR A 99 -9.82 2.78 12.40
CA TYR A 99 -10.42 1.45 12.53
C TYR A 99 -10.01 0.87 13.88
N THR A 100 -11.02 0.53 14.68
CA THR A 100 -10.85 0.04 16.07
C THR A 100 -11.48 -1.33 16.20
N PRO A 101 -10.84 -2.32 16.86
CA PRO A 101 -11.49 -3.58 17.19
C PRO A 101 -12.79 -3.34 17.97
N ALA A 102 -13.85 -4.06 17.62
CA ALA A 102 -15.15 -3.88 18.25
C ALA A 102 -15.07 -4.11 19.79
N GLY A 103 -15.67 -3.23 20.56
CA GLY A 103 -15.62 -3.27 22.03
C GLY A 103 -14.32 -2.74 22.65
N MET A 104 -13.33 -2.30 21.86
CA MET A 104 -12.03 -1.82 22.35
C MET A 104 -11.80 -0.31 22.16
N GLN A 105 -12.87 0.48 22.03
CA GLN A 105 -12.77 1.91 21.76
C GLN A 105 -11.98 2.67 22.83
N SER A 106 -12.21 2.33 24.10
CA SER A 106 -11.55 2.93 25.26
C SER A 106 -10.28 2.18 25.71
N THR A 107 -9.86 1.15 24.98
CA THR A 107 -8.63 0.40 25.28
C THR A 107 -7.44 1.11 24.63
N VAL A 108 -6.40 1.37 25.40
CA VAL A 108 -5.13 1.87 24.88
C VAL A 108 -4.42 0.73 24.14
N MET A 109 -4.11 0.95 22.85
CA MET A 109 -3.59 -0.08 21.95
C MET A 109 -2.46 0.48 21.09
N PRO A 110 -1.58 -0.37 20.54
CA PRO A 110 -0.70 0.01 19.44
C PRO A 110 -1.49 0.58 18.25
N LEU A 111 -0.87 1.49 17.50
CA LEU A 111 -1.44 2.08 16.29
C LEU A 111 -0.62 1.70 15.06
N LEU A 112 -1.29 1.30 13.98
CA LEU A 112 -0.73 1.31 12.63
C LEU A 112 -1.28 2.51 11.86
N ILE A 113 -0.41 3.44 11.46
CA ILE A 113 -0.75 4.48 10.47
C ILE A 113 -0.54 3.86 9.10
N TYR A 114 -1.61 3.75 8.30
CA TYR A 114 -1.58 3.07 7.02
C TYR A 114 -1.74 4.02 5.85
N LEU A 115 -0.79 3.97 4.93
CA LEU A 115 -0.68 4.77 3.73
C LEU A 115 -0.99 3.88 2.52
N HIS A 116 -2.08 4.17 1.81
CA HIS A 116 -2.50 3.36 0.68
C HIS A 116 -1.53 3.45 -0.50
N GLY A 117 -1.49 2.40 -1.34
CA GLY A 117 -0.79 2.39 -2.61
C GLY A 117 -1.56 3.11 -3.73
N GLY A 118 -1.05 2.97 -4.95
CA GLY A 118 -1.66 3.54 -6.14
C GLY A 118 -0.78 4.52 -6.90
N GLY A 119 0.54 4.39 -6.78
CA GLY A 119 1.52 5.20 -7.53
C GLY A 119 1.41 6.69 -7.23
N TRP A 120 1.07 7.06 -6.00
CA TRP A 120 0.82 8.44 -5.57
C TRP A 120 -0.28 9.18 -6.38
N THR A 121 -0.95 8.49 -7.34
CA THR A 121 -1.98 9.08 -8.22
C THR A 121 -3.35 8.46 -8.03
N PHE A 122 -3.43 7.26 -7.50
CA PHE A 122 -4.66 6.54 -7.18
C PHE A 122 -4.74 6.26 -5.68
N GLY A 123 -5.86 5.67 -5.29
CA GLY A 123 -6.09 5.24 -3.92
C GLY A 123 -6.89 6.23 -3.09
N SER A 124 -7.37 5.75 -1.97
CA SER A 124 -8.12 6.47 -0.96
C SER A 124 -8.23 5.63 0.31
N ILE A 125 -8.77 6.17 1.39
CA ILE A 125 -9.16 5.43 2.60
C ILE A 125 -10.04 4.22 2.24
N ASN A 126 -10.95 4.36 1.26
CA ASN A 126 -11.82 3.27 0.86
C ASN A 126 -11.06 2.15 0.13
N SER A 127 -10.03 2.48 -0.65
CA SER A 127 -9.24 1.50 -1.38
C SER A 127 -8.41 0.58 -0.46
N CYS A 128 -8.01 1.04 0.72
CA CYS A 128 -7.29 0.24 1.71
C CYS A 128 -8.16 -0.30 2.85
N ALA A 129 -9.48 -0.05 2.82
CA ALA A 129 -10.40 -0.42 3.90
C ALA A 129 -10.38 -1.92 4.22
N ARG A 130 -10.26 -2.80 3.20
CA ARG A 130 -10.15 -4.26 3.40
C ARG A 130 -8.98 -4.61 4.33
N PHE A 131 -7.81 -4.05 4.05
CA PHE A 131 -6.61 -4.32 4.87
C PHE A 131 -6.75 -3.71 6.27
N CYS A 132 -7.18 -2.45 6.37
CA CYS A 132 -7.34 -1.76 7.64
C CYS A 132 -8.36 -2.47 8.56
N CYS A 133 -9.50 -2.91 8.02
CA CYS A 133 -10.47 -3.72 8.74
C CYS A 133 -9.87 -5.06 9.19
N SER A 134 -9.17 -5.77 8.29
CA SER A 134 -8.57 -7.06 8.63
C SER A 134 -7.51 -6.94 9.72
N MET A 135 -6.70 -5.89 9.70
CA MET A 135 -5.73 -5.61 10.76
C MET A 135 -6.40 -5.31 12.09
N ALA A 136 -7.39 -4.42 12.11
CA ALA A 136 -8.15 -4.11 13.33
C ALA A 136 -8.90 -5.36 13.86
N ALA A 137 -9.49 -6.18 12.99
CA ALA A 137 -10.18 -7.41 13.36
C ALA A 137 -9.29 -8.45 14.06
N THR A 138 -7.95 -8.33 13.96
CA THR A 138 -7.04 -9.17 14.76
C THR A 138 -7.18 -8.93 16.27
N GLY A 139 -7.76 -7.82 16.70
CA GLY A 139 -7.86 -7.42 18.10
C GLY A 139 -6.55 -6.92 18.71
N LYS A 140 -5.50 -6.75 17.93
CA LYS A 140 -4.14 -6.43 18.40
C LYS A 140 -3.74 -4.98 18.21
N VAL A 141 -4.33 -4.28 17.25
CA VAL A 141 -3.89 -2.96 16.78
C VAL A 141 -5.08 -2.12 16.30
N LYS A 142 -5.05 -0.82 16.58
CA LYS A 142 -5.88 0.16 15.87
C LYS A 142 -5.20 0.58 14.57
N VAL A 143 -5.97 0.95 13.56
CA VAL A 143 -5.42 1.38 12.26
C VAL A 143 -5.94 2.75 11.90
N LEU A 144 -5.04 3.70 11.63
CA LEU A 144 -5.36 5.03 11.11
C LEU A 144 -5.04 5.07 9.62
N ALA A 145 -6.04 5.00 8.75
CA ALA A 145 -5.86 5.18 7.32
C ALA A 145 -5.81 6.67 6.99
N VAL A 146 -4.91 7.03 6.07
CA VAL A 146 -4.64 8.42 5.68
C VAL A 146 -4.92 8.63 4.20
N ASP A 147 -5.73 9.63 3.89
CA ASP A 147 -6.06 10.10 2.54
C ASP A 147 -5.13 11.27 2.20
N TYR A 148 -3.92 10.96 1.79
CA TYR A 148 -2.91 11.96 1.44
C TYR A 148 -3.16 12.55 0.06
N ARG A 149 -2.70 13.79 -0.19
CA ARG A 149 -2.84 14.48 -1.47
C ARG A 149 -2.15 13.74 -2.61
N LEU A 150 -2.86 13.62 -3.74
CA LEU A 150 -2.44 12.82 -4.89
C LEU A 150 -1.87 13.68 -6.03
N ALA A 151 -0.90 13.11 -6.72
CA ALA A 151 -0.35 13.63 -7.98
C ALA A 151 -1.30 13.27 -9.16
N PRO A 152 -1.24 14.01 -10.27
CA PRO A 152 -0.37 15.16 -10.56
C PRO A 152 -0.85 16.49 -9.98
N GLU A 153 -2.07 16.58 -9.42
CA GLU A 153 -2.61 17.83 -8.86
C GLU A 153 -1.75 18.33 -7.68
N HIS A 154 -1.25 17.40 -6.88
CA HIS A 154 -0.39 17.67 -5.74
C HIS A 154 0.86 16.76 -5.81
N PRO A 155 1.85 17.11 -6.64
CA PRO A 155 3.06 16.32 -6.78
C PRO A 155 3.93 16.36 -5.51
N TYR A 156 5.02 15.61 -5.50
CA TYR A 156 6.02 15.67 -4.43
C TYR A 156 6.38 17.12 -4.06
N PRO A 157 6.46 17.48 -2.77
CA PRO A 157 6.37 16.62 -1.59
C PRO A 157 4.98 16.56 -0.91
N ASN A 158 3.90 17.04 -1.52
CA ASN A 158 2.62 17.27 -0.86
C ASN A 158 2.08 16.05 -0.09
N GLY A 159 2.00 14.88 -0.73
CA GLY A 159 1.51 13.67 -0.07
C GLY A 159 2.42 13.20 1.07
N LEU A 160 3.74 13.42 0.97
CA LEU A 160 4.68 13.11 2.04
C LEU A 160 4.47 14.03 3.27
N GLU A 161 4.21 15.31 3.04
CA GLU A 161 3.89 16.26 4.11
C GLU A 161 2.63 15.84 4.87
N ASP A 162 1.57 15.41 4.15
CA ASP A 162 0.34 14.91 4.77
C ASP A 162 0.58 13.67 5.63
N CYS A 163 1.47 12.77 5.19
CA CYS A 163 1.85 11.59 5.97
C CYS A 163 2.59 11.97 7.26
N MET A 164 3.50 12.95 7.19
CA MET A 164 4.20 13.48 8.36
C MET A 164 3.21 14.16 9.33
N ASP A 165 2.23 14.88 8.81
CA ASP A 165 1.20 15.52 9.61
C ASP A 165 0.31 14.50 10.33
N ALA A 166 -0.05 13.40 9.67
CA ALA A 166 -0.82 12.32 10.26
C ALA A 166 -0.07 11.63 11.43
N VAL A 167 1.25 11.41 11.31
CA VAL A 167 2.08 10.88 12.41
C VAL A 167 2.11 11.83 13.59
N SER A 168 2.37 13.10 13.32
CA SER A 168 2.39 14.14 14.36
C SER A 168 1.03 14.27 15.07
N TYR A 169 -0.06 14.22 14.30
CA TYR A 169 -1.42 14.24 14.83
C TYR A 169 -1.69 13.04 15.75
N ALA A 170 -1.40 11.83 15.29
CA ALA A 170 -1.62 10.61 16.07
C ALA A 170 -0.86 10.64 17.40
N HIS A 171 0.40 11.08 17.39
CA HIS A 171 1.21 11.19 18.60
C HIS A 171 0.65 12.26 19.56
N THR A 172 0.24 13.42 19.05
CA THR A 172 -0.26 14.53 19.87
C THR A 172 -1.64 14.23 20.48
N HIS A 173 -2.48 13.45 19.78
CA HIS A 173 -3.84 13.08 20.22
C HIS A 173 -3.93 11.64 20.72
N ALA A 174 -2.82 11.08 21.21
CA ALA A 174 -2.76 9.66 21.61
C ALA A 174 -3.77 9.31 22.69
N GLU A 175 -4.00 10.19 23.67
CA GLU A 175 -5.00 10.01 24.73
C GLU A 175 -6.42 10.00 24.15
N GLU A 176 -6.77 10.94 23.29
CA GLU A 176 -8.09 11.02 22.63
C GLU A 176 -8.39 9.77 21.78
N LEU A 177 -7.38 9.31 21.04
CA LEU A 177 -7.47 8.13 20.17
C LEU A 177 -7.40 6.80 20.96
N ASN A 178 -7.08 6.85 22.26
CA ASN A 178 -6.79 5.69 23.10
C ASN A 178 -5.72 4.79 22.44
N ILE A 179 -4.60 5.37 22.07
CA ILE A 179 -3.43 4.66 21.51
C ILE A 179 -2.21 4.85 22.38
N ASP A 180 -1.28 3.91 22.30
CA ASP A 180 0.01 4.02 22.97
C ASP A 180 0.99 4.79 22.07
N PRO A 181 1.40 6.02 22.44
CA PRO A 181 2.31 6.81 21.63
C PRO A 181 3.73 6.22 21.51
N ALA A 182 4.11 5.27 22.37
CA ALA A 182 5.37 4.56 22.26
C ALA A 182 5.31 3.40 21.26
N HIS A 183 4.10 2.96 20.86
CA HIS A 183 3.87 1.83 19.97
C HIS A 183 3.09 2.27 18.72
N ILE A 184 3.65 3.26 18.01
CA ILE A 184 3.14 3.71 16.71
C ILE A 184 3.96 3.05 15.60
N ALA A 185 3.29 2.24 14.78
CA ALA A 185 3.82 1.73 13.53
C ALA A 185 3.34 2.59 12.36
N ILE A 186 4.16 2.69 11.30
CA ILE A 186 3.73 3.21 10.00
C ILE A 186 3.85 2.12 8.94
N GLY A 187 2.95 2.09 7.99
CA GLY A 187 3.02 1.09 6.93
C GLY A 187 2.27 1.51 5.68
N GLY A 188 2.45 0.73 4.63
CA GLY A 188 1.75 0.94 3.38
C GLY A 188 2.18 -0.04 2.31
N ASP A 189 1.43 -0.04 1.22
CA ASP A 189 1.69 -0.85 0.05
C ASP A 189 2.18 0.00 -1.12
N SER A 190 3.11 -0.52 -1.93
CA SER A 190 3.59 0.14 -3.16
C SER A 190 4.11 1.57 -2.89
N SER A 191 3.51 2.59 -3.49
CA SER A 191 3.80 4.00 -3.22
C SER A 191 3.54 4.42 -1.76
N GLY A 192 2.55 3.81 -1.09
CA GLY A 192 2.32 4.02 0.34
C GLY A 192 3.47 3.49 1.20
N GLY A 193 4.06 2.36 0.80
CA GLY A 193 5.29 1.85 1.41
C GLY A 193 6.48 2.80 1.22
N ASN A 194 6.60 3.42 0.05
CA ASN A 194 7.60 4.47 -0.20
C ASN A 194 7.42 5.67 0.74
N LEU A 195 6.18 6.18 0.85
CA LEU A 195 5.85 7.27 1.76
C LEU A 195 6.14 6.92 3.23
N ALA A 196 5.88 5.67 3.65
CA ALA A 196 6.19 5.22 5.01
C ALA A 196 7.70 5.25 5.29
N ILE A 197 8.54 4.74 4.35
CA ILE A 197 9.99 4.78 4.47
C ILE A 197 10.51 6.22 4.52
N ALA A 198 9.94 7.11 3.71
CA ALA A 198 10.34 8.52 3.66
C ALA A 198 9.90 9.33 4.89
N THR A 199 8.75 8.99 5.46
CA THR A 199 8.16 9.69 6.63
C THR A 199 8.95 9.41 7.90
N ALA A 200 9.33 8.15 8.15
CA ALA A 200 9.89 7.71 9.42
C ALA A 200 11.18 8.45 9.84
N PRO A 201 12.18 8.69 8.98
CA PRO A 201 13.41 9.39 9.35
C PRO A 201 13.29 10.92 9.25
N SER A 202 12.13 11.46 8.84
CA SER A 202 11.96 12.91 8.70
C SER A 202 12.14 13.61 10.05
N ALA A 203 12.66 14.84 10.03
CA ALA A 203 12.89 15.62 11.26
C ALA A 203 11.61 15.81 12.09
N LYS A 204 10.42 15.78 11.43
CA LYS A 204 9.13 15.92 12.09
C LYS A 204 8.67 14.64 12.79
N CYS A 205 9.08 13.47 12.32
CA CYS A 205 8.59 12.16 12.78
C CYS A 205 9.67 11.33 13.48
N GLN A 206 10.91 11.80 13.49
CA GLN A 206 12.03 11.07 14.09
C GLN A 206 11.76 10.77 15.58
N GLY A 207 11.82 9.49 15.93
CA GLY A 207 11.56 9.02 17.30
C GLY A 207 10.09 8.84 17.65
N LEU A 208 9.15 9.16 16.75
CA LEU A 208 7.71 8.96 16.97
C LEU A 208 7.20 7.61 16.44
N ILE A 209 7.98 6.92 15.62
CA ILE A 209 7.60 5.67 14.96
C ILE A 209 8.51 4.56 15.46
N GLU A 210 7.91 3.51 16.03
CA GLU A 210 8.61 2.35 16.56
C GLU A 210 8.95 1.33 15.46
N SER A 211 8.03 1.12 14.52
CA SER A 211 8.19 0.06 13.51
C SER A 211 7.54 0.42 12.18
N MET A 212 7.95 -0.30 11.12
CA MET A 212 7.38 -0.15 9.78
C MET A 212 6.85 -1.49 9.24
N VAL A 213 5.73 -1.45 8.52
CA VAL A 213 5.18 -2.60 7.79
C VAL A 213 5.02 -2.23 6.32
N LEU A 214 5.80 -2.86 5.46
CA LEU A 214 5.97 -2.48 4.07
C LEU A 214 5.57 -3.64 3.15
N PHE A 215 4.64 -3.39 2.24
CA PHE A 215 4.21 -4.38 1.25
C PHE A 215 4.67 -3.94 -0.14
N TYR A 216 5.51 -4.76 -0.78
CA TYR A 216 6.06 -4.51 -2.12
C TYR A 216 6.36 -3.02 -2.39
N PRO A 217 7.11 -2.34 -1.50
CA PRO A 217 7.26 -0.89 -1.56
C PRO A 217 8.03 -0.44 -2.80
N VAL A 218 7.69 0.74 -3.33
CA VAL A 218 8.57 1.45 -4.26
C VAL A 218 9.77 1.97 -3.47
N THR A 219 10.97 1.57 -3.84
CA THR A 219 12.20 2.10 -3.23
C THR A 219 13.04 2.94 -4.18
N LYS A 220 12.76 2.85 -5.49
CA LYS A 220 13.36 3.68 -6.55
C LYS A 220 12.24 4.11 -7.51
N ALA A 221 12.04 5.42 -7.66
CA ALA A 221 11.01 5.97 -8.55
C ALA A 221 11.52 6.17 -9.99
N PHE A 222 12.25 5.19 -10.50
CA PHE A 222 12.75 5.15 -11.88
C PHE A 222 12.92 3.70 -12.34
N ALA A 223 13.01 3.50 -13.66
CA ALA A 223 13.36 2.21 -14.26
C ALA A 223 14.81 1.87 -13.90
N ASP A 224 15.00 0.88 -13.03
CA ASP A 224 16.32 0.58 -12.45
C ASP A 224 17.11 -0.49 -13.22
N GLY A 225 16.53 -1.04 -14.30
CA GLY A 225 17.16 -2.06 -15.13
C GLY A 225 17.45 -3.38 -14.41
N SER A 226 16.78 -3.63 -13.30
CA SER A 226 16.93 -4.88 -12.54
C SER A 226 16.24 -6.06 -13.24
N ASP A 227 16.64 -7.29 -12.88
CA ASP A 227 16.07 -8.52 -13.44
C ASP A 227 14.55 -8.58 -13.30
N SER A 228 14.00 -8.13 -12.18
CA SER A 228 12.55 -8.12 -12.00
C SER A 228 11.87 -7.06 -12.84
N TRP A 229 12.49 -5.89 -13.01
CA TRP A 229 11.97 -4.84 -13.88
C TRP A 229 11.86 -5.29 -15.33
N GLU A 230 12.85 -6.01 -15.83
CA GLU A 230 12.83 -6.56 -17.19
C GLU A 230 11.88 -7.76 -17.32
N ARG A 231 11.97 -8.70 -16.36
CA ARG A 231 11.24 -9.96 -16.42
C ARG A 231 9.73 -9.80 -16.27
N TYR A 232 9.29 -8.88 -15.44
CA TYR A 232 7.89 -8.65 -15.10
C TYR A 232 7.33 -7.34 -15.66
N ALA A 233 7.97 -6.79 -16.68
CA ALA A 233 7.66 -5.48 -17.27
C ALA A 233 6.23 -5.33 -17.78
N GLU A 234 5.55 -6.40 -18.16
CA GLU A 234 4.17 -6.39 -18.66
C GLU A 234 3.42 -7.66 -18.23
N GLY A 235 2.15 -7.49 -17.82
CA GLY A 235 1.24 -8.61 -17.54
C GLY A 235 1.32 -9.18 -16.13
N TYR A 236 2.01 -8.54 -15.18
CA TYR A 236 2.17 -8.99 -13.79
C TYR A 236 1.54 -8.04 -12.77
N ALA A 237 0.38 -7.47 -13.11
CA ALA A 237 -0.44 -6.57 -12.28
C ALA A 237 0.12 -5.15 -12.07
N LEU A 238 1.41 -4.91 -12.26
CA LEU A 238 2.04 -3.59 -12.36
C LEU A 238 2.97 -3.57 -13.55
N ASP A 239 2.54 -2.94 -14.65
CA ASP A 239 3.38 -2.80 -15.84
C ASP A 239 4.41 -1.67 -15.66
N ALA A 240 5.62 -1.87 -16.18
CA ALA A 240 6.69 -0.87 -16.14
C ALA A 240 6.24 0.47 -16.76
N SER A 241 5.50 0.43 -17.88
CA SER A 241 4.97 1.63 -18.53
C SER A 241 3.98 2.42 -17.66
N LEU A 242 3.18 1.75 -16.84
CA LEU A 242 2.31 2.42 -15.87
C LEU A 242 3.13 3.02 -14.73
N MET A 243 4.12 2.29 -14.21
CA MET A 243 4.99 2.79 -13.14
C MET A 243 5.77 4.03 -13.58
N GLU A 244 6.22 4.10 -14.82
CA GLU A 244 6.87 5.29 -15.39
C GLU A 244 5.93 6.52 -15.38
N GLN A 245 4.64 6.34 -15.70
CA GLN A 245 3.67 7.44 -15.62
C GLN A 245 3.41 7.87 -14.17
N PHE A 246 3.37 6.94 -13.22
CA PHE A 246 3.31 7.27 -11.79
C PHE A 246 4.50 8.13 -11.37
N ASN A 247 5.71 7.73 -11.73
CA ASN A 247 6.91 8.50 -11.44
C ASN A 247 6.84 9.91 -12.02
N LYS A 248 6.45 10.05 -13.30
CA LYS A 248 6.29 11.36 -13.96
C LYS A 248 5.24 12.24 -13.27
N ALA A 249 4.11 11.66 -12.88
CA ALA A 249 3.07 12.39 -12.17
C ALA A 249 3.56 12.91 -10.81
N TYR A 250 4.32 12.08 -10.07
CA TYR A 250 4.73 12.40 -8.69
C TYR A 250 5.92 13.34 -8.63
N ILE A 251 6.97 13.12 -9.43
CA ILE A 251 8.22 13.87 -9.38
C ILE A 251 8.50 14.75 -10.60
N GLY A 252 7.62 14.70 -11.61
CA GLY A 252 7.80 15.43 -12.87
C GLY A 252 8.93 14.86 -13.73
N GLU A 253 9.36 15.60 -14.72
CA GLU A 253 10.49 15.28 -15.62
C GLU A 253 11.84 15.53 -14.90
N ARG A 254 11.98 15.09 -13.66
CA ARG A 254 13.20 15.28 -12.88
C ARG A 254 14.25 14.26 -13.31
N THR A 255 15.43 14.75 -13.59
CA THR A 255 16.64 13.94 -13.88
C THR A 255 17.53 13.77 -12.64
N SER A 256 17.21 14.45 -11.54
CA SER A 256 18.00 14.43 -10.31
C SER A 256 17.37 13.50 -9.25
N TYR A 257 18.23 12.82 -8.55
CA TYR A 257 17.97 12.01 -7.39
C TYR A 257 17.24 12.79 -6.27
N ILE A 258 16.20 12.18 -5.68
CA ILE A 258 15.45 12.73 -4.54
C ILE A 258 15.53 11.72 -3.40
N PRO A 259 16.35 11.94 -2.37
CA PRO A 259 16.59 10.97 -1.29
C PRO A 259 15.32 10.42 -0.63
N SER A 260 14.31 11.27 -0.41
CA SER A 260 13.03 10.90 0.19
C SER A 260 12.05 10.21 -0.78
N VAL A 261 12.41 10.03 -2.05
CA VAL A 261 11.66 9.25 -3.03
C VAL A 261 12.44 8.01 -3.43
N ASP A 262 13.73 8.18 -3.71
CA ASP A 262 14.63 7.09 -4.12
C ASP A 262 15.32 6.46 -2.91
N VAL A 263 14.52 6.09 -1.90
CA VAL A 263 14.99 5.61 -0.59
C VAL A 263 15.90 4.38 -0.68
N GLY A 264 15.74 3.55 -1.73
CA GLY A 264 16.58 2.39 -1.99
C GLY A 264 18.02 2.73 -2.41
N THR A 265 18.28 3.99 -2.76
CA THR A 265 19.63 4.46 -3.12
C THR A 265 20.36 5.11 -1.94
N LEU A 266 19.68 5.33 -0.81
CA LEU A 266 20.30 5.87 0.40
C LEU A 266 21.52 5.04 0.84
N PRO A 267 22.57 5.67 1.37
CA PRO A 267 23.70 4.94 1.93
C PRO A 267 23.30 4.15 3.19
N PRO A 268 24.00 3.05 3.53
CA PRO A 268 23.68 2.22 4.69
C PRO A 268 23.56 3.01 6.00
N ASP A 269 24.40 4.02 6.21
CA ASP A 269 24.37 4.87 7.42
C ASP A 269 23.04 5.63 7.57
N SER A 270 22.43 6.07 6.47
CA SER A 270 21.11 6.69 6.51
C SER A 270 20.02 5.69 6.88
N LEU A 271 20.18 4.42 6.47
CA LEU A 271 19.24 3.35 6.79
C LEU A 271 19.31 2.90 8.27
N MET A 272 20.38 3.23 8.99
CA MET A 272 20.47 2.98 10.43
C MET A 272 19.41 3.74 11.24
N GLN A 273 18.96 4.88 10.74
CA GLN A 273 17.97 5.72 11.42
C GLN A 273 16.53 5.23 11.23
N LEU A 274 16.31 4.29 10.31
CA LEU A 274 14.99 3.71 10.13
C LEU A 274 14.57 2.91 11.37
N PRO A 275 13.27 2.93 11.73
CA PRO A 275 12.73 1.96 12.67
C PRO A 275 12.92 0.52 12.20
N ARG A 276 12.73 -0.46 13.09
CA ARG A 276 12.64 -1.87 12.68
C ARG A 276 11.52 -2.03 11.64
N ALA A 277 11.70 -2.89 10.65
CA ALA A 277 10.75 -3.03 9.56
C ALA A 277 10.48 -4.49 9.19
N LEU A 278 9.22 -4.77 8.87
CA LEU A 278 8.79 -5.95 8.12
C LEU A 278 8.56 -5.53 6.67
N LEU A 279 9.28 -6.14 5.73
CA LEU A 279 9.10 -5.92 4.31
C LEU A 279 8.66 -7.23 3.63
N ILE A 280 7.45 -7.25 3.10
CA ILE A 280 6.90 -8.39 2.36
C ILE A 280 6.84 -8.02 0.88
N SER A 281 7.63 -8.71 0.06
CA SER A 281 7.67 -8.52 -1.39
C SER A 281 6.87 -9.58 -2.13
N ALA A 282 6.25 -9.20 -3.25
CA ALA A 282 5.73 -10.13 -4.25
C ALA A 282 6.88 -10.60 -5.14
N GLY A 283 7.07 -11.91 -5.28
CA GLY A 283 8.20 -12.47 -6.05
C GLY A 283 8.06 -12.28 -7.56
N ARG A 284 6.84 -12.06 -8.05
CA ARG A 284 6.52 -11.86 -9.48
C ARG A 284 6.06 -10.41 -9.73
N ASP A 285 6.93 -9.45 -9.41
CA ASP A 285 6.64 -8.01 -9.40
C ASP A 285 7.86 -7.24 -9.92
N ILE A 286 7.65 -6.19 -10.71
CA ILE A 286 8.74 -5.30 -11.16
C ILE A 286 9.51 -4.67 -10.00
N LEU A 287 8.87 -4.47 -8.84
CA LEU A 287 9.45 -3.85 -7.64
C LEU A 287 10.24 -4.84 -6.77
N TYR A 288 10.24 -6.15 -7.10
CA TYR A 288 10.86 -7.19 -6.27
C TYR A 288 12.35 -6.94 -6.02
N SER A 289 13.13 -6.75 -7.10
CA SER A 289 14.59 -6.58 -6.99
C SER A 289 14.96 -5.35 -6.17
N GLN A 290 14.30 -4.22 -6.39
CA GLN A 290 14.58 -2.98 -5.65
C GLN A 290 14.19 -3.10 -4.15
N GLY A 291 13.11 -3.79 -3.82
CA GLY A 291 12.71 -4.05 -2.43
C GLY A 291 13.69 -4.98 -1.71
N LYS A 292 14.14 -6.03 -2.39
CA LYS A 292 15.15 -6.98 -1.88
C LYS A 292 16.50 -6.29 -1.66
N GLU A 293 16.96 -5.49 -2.64
CA GLU A 293 18.20 -4.71 -2.53
C GLU A 293 18.14 -3.75 -1.34
N PHE A 294 17.03 -3.03 -1.18
CA PHE A 294 16.80 -2.13 -0.05
C PHE A 294 16.93 -2.87 1.29
N ALA A 295 16.27 -4.03 1.43
CA ALA A 295 16.35 -4.82 2.65
C ALA A 295 17.76 -5.35 2.93
N GLN A 296 18.48 -5.79 1.90
CA GLN A 296 19.86 -6.30 2.03
C GLN A 296 20.88 -5.20 2.36
N LYS A 297 20.62 -3.98 1.92
CA LYS A 297 21.48 -2.81 2.14
C LYS A 297 21.34 -2.24 3.55
N ALA A 298 20.17 -2.43 4.18
CA ALA A 298 19.95 -2.01 5.55
C ALA A 298 20.87 -2.77 6.52
N PRO A 299 21.22 -2.17 7.67
CA PRO A 299 21.96 -2.85 8.70
C PRO A 299 21.28 -4.15 9.10
N LYS A 300 22.10 -5.14 9.49
CA LYS A 300 21.63 -6.46 9.92
C LYS A 300 20.55 -6.29 11.01
N ASP A 301 19.52 -7.08 10.91
CA ASP A 301 18.38 -7.13 11.85
C ASP A 301 17.45 -5.88 11.85
N LYS A 302 17.69 -4.89 10.98
CA LYS A 302 16.80 -3.74 10.81
C LYS A 302 15.55 -4.07 10.01
N ILE A 303 15.69 -4.85 8.93
CA ILE A 303 14.59 -5.21 8.06
C ILE A 303 14.41 -6.72 7.99
N THR A 304 13.29 -7.22 8.49
CA THR A 304 12.84 -8.59 8.26
C THR A 304 12.26 -8.66 6.86
N PHE A 305 12.97 -9.29 5.93
CA PHE A 305 12.53 -9.47 4.56
C PHE A 305 11.82 -10.81 4.37
N ILE A 306 10.61 -10.78 3.84
CA ILE A 306 9.82 -11.97 3.49
C ILE A 306 9.44 -11.88 2.02
N GLU A 307 9.72 -12.96 1.28
CA GLU A 307 9.33 -13.11 -0.10
C GLU A 307 8.10 -14.00 -0.21
N PHE A 308 7.04 -13.48 -0.81
CA PHE A 308 5.93 -14.29 -1.32
C PHE A 308 6.21 -14.64 -2.78
N THR A 309 6.95 -15.73 -2.97
CA THR A 309 7.61 -16.11 -4.24
C THR A 309 6.66 -16.12 -5.43
N ASP A 310 5.44 -16.60 -5.24
CA ASP A 310 4.45 -16.75 -6.31
C ASP A 310 3.42 -15.62 -6.38
N ALA A 311 3.39 -14.70 -5.40
CA ALA A 311 2.48 -13.58 -5.41
C ALA A 311 2.86 -12.56 -6.49
N VAL A 312 1.86 -11.82 -6.96
CA VAL A 312 2.03 -10.66 -7.84
C VAL A 312 1.64 -9.38 -7.09
N HIS A 313 1.96 -8.23 -7.68
CA HIS A 313 1.57 -6.92 -7.11
C HIS A 313 0.08 -6.87 -6.73
N LEU A 314 -0.32 -5.97 -5.86
CA LEU A 314 -1.70 -5.71 -5.41
C LEU A 314 -2.33 -6.77 -4.46
N PHE A 315 -1.59 -7.75 -3.92
CA PHE A 315 -2.18 -8.76 -3.04
C PHE A 315 -2.79 -8.18 -1.74
N ILE A 316 -2.41 -6.97 -1.33
CA ILE A 316 -3.01 -6.26 -0.19
C ILE A 316 -4.29 -5.53 -0.59
N THR A 317 -4.29 -4.89 -1.76
CA THR A 317 -5.31 -3.90 -2.14
C THR A 317 -6.47 -4.52 -2.89
N VAL A 318 -6.19 -5.50 -3.77
CA VAL A 318 -7.19 -6.09 -4.69
C VAL A 318 -7.47 -7.55 -4.31
N PRO A 319 -8.76 -7.93 -4.13
CA PRO A 319 -9.12 -9.33 -3.88
C PRO A 319 -8.66 -10.27 -4.98
N GLY A 320 -8.41 -11.54 -4.63
CA GLY A 320 -8.06 -12.60 -5.56
C GLY A 320 -6.71 -13.27 -5.28
N GLN A 321 -5.92 -12.75 -4.33
CA GLN A 321 -4.71 -13.37 -3.79
C GLN A 321 -4.87 -13.55 -2.27
N ASP A 322 -5.93 -14.27 -1.87
CA ASP A 322 -6.41 -14.29 -0.48
C ASP A 322 -5.44 -15.00 0.47
N GLU A 323 -4.67 -15.98 0.00
CA GLU A 323 -3.63 -16.64 0.80
C GLU A 323 -2.50 -15.66 1.13
N ALA A 324 -1.99 -14.92 0.14
CA ALA A 324 -0.97 -13.89 0.35
C ALA A 324 -1.47 -12.78 1.27
N PHE A 325 -2.72 -12.35 1.07
CA PHE A 325 -3.36 -11.35 1.92
C PHE A 325 -3.46 -11.79 3.38
N ALA A 326 -3.98 -13.00 3.64
CA ALA A 326 -4.18 -13.51 5.00
C ALA A 326 -2.85 -13.70 5.73
N GLN A 327 -1.82 -14.23 5.05
CA GLN A 327 -0.48 -14.35 5.61
C GLN A 327 0.12 -12.98 5.91
N ALA A 328 -0.03 -12.00 5.02
CA ALA A 328 0.48 -10.65 5.21
C ALA A 328 -0.15 -9.96 6.42
N VAL A 329 -1.48 -10.05 6.60
CA VAL A 329 -2.18 -9.51 7.78
C VAL A 329 -1.67 -10.16 9.07
N LYS A 330 -1.53 -11.49 9.09
CA LYS A 330 -1.00 -12.21 10.25
C LYS A 330 0.42 -11.76 10.59
N LEU A 331 1.33 -11.76 9.64
CA LEU A 331 2.73 -11.37 9.83
C LEU A 331 2.84 -9.91 10.30
N ALA A 332 2.06 -9.01 9.70
CA ALA A 332 2.03 -7.60 10.08
C ALA A 332 1.53 -7.38 11.51
N SER A 333 0.41 -8.02 11.88
CA SER A 333 -0.14 -7.89 13.23
C SER A 333 0.78 -8.47 14.30
N ASP A 334 1.41 -9.62 14.01
CA ASP A 334 2.38 -10.23 14.90
C ASP A 334 3.63 -9.35 15.05
N PHE A 335 4.15 -8.80 13.95
CA PHE A 335 5.33 -7.94 13.96
C PHE A 335 5.14 -6.66 14.78
N ILE A 336 4.00 -5.97 14.61
CA ILE A 336 3.71 -4.71 15.33
C ILE A 336 3.64 -4.96 16.85
N THR A 337 3.14 -6.11 17.28
CA THR A 337 2.93 -6.44 18.70
C THR A 337 4.09 -7.20 19.37
N GLN A 338 5.14 -7.49 18.63
CA GLN A 338 6.39 -8.03 19.21
C GLN A 338 7.19 -6.91 19.85
N PRO A 339 7.76 -7.13 21.05
CA PRO A 339 8.64 -6.18 21.70
C PRO A 339 9.98 -6.00 20.98
#